data_f793b3deccd420decbe17b0adb707887
#
_entry.id   f793b3deccd420decbe17b0adb707887
#
_cell.length_a   1.000
_cell.length_b   1.000
_cell.length_c   1.000
_cell.angle_alpha   90.00
_cell.angle_beta   90.00
_cell.angle_gamma   90.00
#
_symmetry.space_group_name_H-M   'P 1'
#
loop_
_entity.id
_entity.type
_entity.pdbx_description
1 polymer ?
#
loop_
_entity_poly.entity_id
_entity_poly.type
_entity_poly.pdbx_seq_one_letter_code
_entity_poly.pdbx_strand_id
1 'polypeptide(L)'
;MIEFSAQNLNFKDTLECGQIFRFKPFDGGFIVFSLGECAILKSDGQKSIIDCTSDCYFNNFFDLSFDYAAVAEKIKGYGFEKLTKASSLYPGLRILRQDKTEALFSFIISQNNNIPRIKSTIEKTCEKLGETKTFKGIEYKAFPTAEAFARQNEDFYKSLGYGYRAEYILNTARLVSDGKLDLSSLDKLPTPELKAELLKIKGVGDKVADCVIFFGFHRSDAFPVDTWIEKIYKEDFKGALTDRKKISKYFTDLFKEDSGYVQQYLFYAKRNGTL
;
A
#
# COMPACT_ATOMS: atom_id res chain seq x y z
N MET A 1 21.06 9.45 -6.53
CA MET A 1 19.98 10.02 -7.41
C MET A 1 19.71 9.02 -8.54
N ILE A 2 18.46 8.65 -8.73
CA ILE A 2 18.02 7.64 -9.71
C ILE A 2 17.22 8.35 -10.81
N GLU A 3 17.50 8.03 -12.07
CA GLU A 3 16.70 8.46 -13.22
C GLU A 3 16.00 7.25 -13.85
N PHE A 4 14.71 7.42 -14.20
CA PHE A 4 13.90 6.38 -14.80
C PHE A 4 12.98 6.97 -15.88
N SER A 5 12.50 6.15 -16.83
CA SER A 5 11.57 6.63 -17.84
C SER A 5 10.24 7.04 -17.22
N ALA A 6 9.74 8.25 -17.51
CA ALA A 6 8.47 8.74 -17.00
C ALA A 6 7.26 7.94 -17.53
N GLN A 7 7.40 7.28 -18.68
CA GLN A 7 6.37 6.37 -19.20
C GLN A 7 6.19 5.13 -18.32
N ASN A 8 7.27 4.68 -17.66
CA ASN A 8 7.30 3.47 -16.85
C ASN A 8 7.22 3.72 -15.35
N LEU A 9 7.19 4.99 -14.92
CA LEU A 9 7.00 5.40 -13.52
C LEU A 9 6.31 6.77 -13.45
N ASN A 10 5.03 6.75 -13.16
CA ASN A 10 4.24 7.94 -12.86
C ASN A 10 4.11 8.09 -11.34
N PHE A 11 4.76 9.08 -10.75
CA PHE A 11 4.74 9.30 -9.30
C PHE A 11 3.34 9.59 -8.77
N LYS A 12 2.56 10.40 -9.48
CA LYS A 12 1.20 10.73 -9.04
C LYS A 12 0.34 9.47 -8.97
N ASP A 13 0.29 8.70 -10.06
CA ASP A 13 -0.54 7.50 -10.10
C ASP A 13 -0.06 6.45 -9.09
N THR A 14 1.25 6.30 -8.93
CA THR A 14 1.85 5.35 -7.98
C THR A 14 1.59 5.73 -6.52
N LEU A 15 1.69 7.01 -6.16
CA LEU A 15 1.52 7.46 -4.78
C LEU A 15 0.05 7.69 -4.40
N GLU A 16 -0.77 8.17 -5.33
CA GLU A 16 -2.17 8.51 -5.05
C GLU A 16 -3.13 7.33 -5.22
N CYS A 17 -2.69 6.17 -5.70
CA CYS A 17 -3.55 5.01 -5.89
C CYS A 17 -4.00 4.29 -4.60
N GLY A 18 -3.65 4.81 -3.43
CA GLY A 18 -4.14 4.32 -2.13
C GLY A 18 -3.35 3.19 -1.51
N GLN A 19 -2.19 2.88 -2.05
CA GLN A 19 -1.27 1.87 -1.50
C GLN A 19 -0.35 2.40 -0.40
N ILE A 20 -0.08 3.72 -0.37
CA ILE A 20 0.82 4.39 0.58
C ILE A 20 0.19 5.66 1.13
N PHE A 21 0.59 6.09 2.34
CA PHE A 21 0.01 7.23 3.03
C PHE A 21 1.03 8.29 3.44
N ARG A 22 2.32 7.99 3.42
CA ARG A 22 3.41 8.89 3.84
C ARG A 22 4.09 9.58 2.66
N PHE A 23 3.35 10.47 2.03
CA PHE A 23 3.85 11.36 0.98
C PHE A 23 3.06 12.65 0.96
N LYS A 24 3.66 13.72 0.42
CA LYS A 24 2.99 15.01 0.20
C LYS A 24 3.54 15.71 -1.05
N PRO A 25 2.77 16.64 -1.66
CA PRO A 25 3.30 17.52 -2.70
C PRO A 25 4.52 18.30 -2.18
N PHE A 26 5.55 18.45 -3.00
CA PHE A 26 6.79 19.15 -2.65
C PHE A 26 7.50 19.63 -3.90
N ASP A 27 7.79 20.92 -3.97
CA ASP A 27 8.65 21.57 -4.99
C ASP A 27 8.35 21.12 -6.44
N GLY A 28 7.08 21.21 -6.82
CA GLY A 28 6.59 20.83 -8.17
C GLY A 28 6.45 19.32 -8.41
N GLY A 29 6.76 18.48 -7.41
CA GLY A 29 6.61 17.03 -7.44
C GLY A 29 6.09 16.51 -6.11
N PHE A 30 6.74 15.48 -5.57
CA PHE A 30 6.37 14.85 -4.31
C PHE A 30 7.60 14.65 -3.41
N ILE A 31 7.38 14.55 -2.12
CA ILE A 31 8.29 13.95 -1.16
C ILE A 31 7.62 12.73 -0.55
N VAL A 32 8.32 11.61 -0.48
CA VAL A 32 7.85 10.34 0.07
C VAL A 32 8.75 9.89 1.20
N PHE A 33 8.14 9.31 2.23
CA PHE A 33 8.83 8.76 3.38
C PHE A 33 8.45 7.28 3.53
N SER A 34 9.44 6.44 3.84
CA SER A 34 9.22 5.02 4.14
C SER A 34 10.24 4.57 5.18
N LEU A 35 9.79 3.99 6.29
CA LEU A 35 10.60 3.75 7.48
C LEU A 35 11.35 5.04 7.90
N GLY A 36 12.67 5.00 7.82
CA GLY A 36 13.55 6.13 8.11
C GLY A 36 14.16 6.78 6.85
N GLU A 37 13.71 6.39 5.65
CA GLU A 37 14.22 6.88 4.38
C GLU A 37 13.31 7.96 3.77
N CYS A 38 13.89 8.82 2.93
CA CYS A 38 13.20 9.94 2.30
C CYS A 38 13.63 10.07 0.84
N ALA A 39 12.68 10.41 -0.05
CA ALA A 39 12.99 10.75 -1.43
C ALA A 39 12.18 11.96 -1.90
N ILE A 40 12.83 12.85 -2.63
CA ILE A 40 12.23 13.95 -3.40
C ILE A 40 12.05 13.44 -4.84
N LEU A 41 10.83 13.54 -5.35
CA LEU A 41 10.42 12.97 -6.62
C LEU A 41 10.01 14.08 -7.57
N LYS A 42 10.65 14.14 -8.73
CA LYS A 42 10.33 15.10 -9.81
C LYS A 42 10.19 14.39 -11.14
N SER A 43 9.40 14.95 -12.04
CA SER A 43 9.31 14.49 -13.42
C SER A 43 9.28 15.70 -14.36
N ASP A 44 10.03 15.60 -15.46
CA ASP A 44 10.00 16.58 -16.55
C ASP A 44 9.13 16.14 -17.75
N GLY A 45 8.41 15.01 -17.57
CA GLY A 45 7.58 14.40 -18.61
C GLY A 45 8.31 13.36 -19.47
N GLN A 46 9.63 13.37 -19.51
CA GLN A 46 10.45 12.34 -20.16
C GLN A 46 11.10 11.42 -19.13
N LYS A 47 11.59 11.99 -18.04
CA LYS A 47 12.26 11.28 -16.95
C LYS A 47 11.54 11.50 -15.62
N SER A 48 11.50 10.45 -14.84
CA SER A 48 11.20 10.45 -13.41
C SER A 48 12.52 10.44 -12.64
N ILE A 49 12.73 11.44 -11.78
CA ILE A 49 13.94 11.64 -11.01
C ILE A 49 13.63 11.38 -9.53
N ILE A 50 14.41 10.51 -8.91
CA ILE A 50 14.32 10.16 -7.49
C ILE A 50 15.62 10.61 -6.82
N ASP A 51 15.55 11.70 -6.07
CA ASP A 51 16.64 12.21 -5.26
C ASP A 51 16.41 11.76 -3.82
N CYS A 52 17.24 10.86 -3.29
CA CYS A 52 16.89 10.08 -2.10
C CYS A 52 18.06 9.86 -1.15
N THR A 53 17.73 9.47 0.07
CA THR A 53 18.68 9.11 1.13
C THR A 53 19.45 7.82 0.82
N SER A 54 18.84 6.88 0.07
CA SER A 54 19.43 5.60 -0.30
C SER A 54 18.93 5.15 -1.68
N ASP A 55 19.84 5.15 -2.66
CA ASP A 55 19.51 4.67 -4.03
C ASP A 55 19.11 3.20 -4.04
N CYS A 56 19.80 2.35 -3.29
CA CYS A 56 19.47 0.92 -3.20
C CYS A 56 18.06 0.70 -2.64
N TYR A 57 17.71 1.42 -1.55
CA TYR A 57 16.38 1.33 -0.94
C TYR A 57 15.28 1.75 -1.93
N PHE A 58 15.41 2.91 -2.58
CA PHE A 58 14.35 3.43 -3.46
C PHE A 58 14.29 2.74 -4.82
N ASN A 59 15.37 2.16 -5.32
CA ASN A 59 15.31 1.22 -6.45
C ASN A 59 14.40 0.03 -6.14
N ASN A 60 14.56 -0.57 -4.96
CA ASN A 60 13.69 -1.65 -4.49
C ASN A 60 12.28 -1.16 -4.19
N PHE A 61 12.15 -0.06 -3.46
CA PHE A 61 10.85 0.49 -3.04
C PHE A 61 9.92 0.79 -4.22
N PHE A 62 10.43 1.39 -5.30
CA PHE A 62 9.68 1.63 -6.53
C PHE A 62 9.65 0.44 -7.48
N ASP A 63 10.24 -0.68 -7.10
CA ASP A 63 10.31 -1.93 -7.89
C ASP A 63 10.83 -1.68 -9.32
N LEU A 64 11.92 -0.88 -9.45
CA LEU A 64 12.37 -0.37 -10.75
C LEU A 64 12.90 -1.45 -11.69
N SER A 65 13.31 -2.60 -11.16
CA SER A 65 13.81 -3.74 -11.95
C SER A 65 12.69 -4.58 -12.60
N PHE A 66 11.42 -4.40 -12.17
CA PHE A 66 10.30 -5.20 -12.65
C PHE A 66 9.63 -4.57 -13.88
N ASP A 67 9.26 -5.38 -14.85
CA ASP A 67 8.64 -4.93 -16.11
C ASP A 67 7.11 -4.83 -15.98
N TYR A 68 6.63 -3.66 -15.58
CA TYR A 68 5.19 -3.35 -15.48
C TYR A 68 4.52 -3.20 -16.85
N ALA A 69 5.28 -2.91 -17.92
CA ALA A 69 4.72 -2.83 -19.25
C ALA A 69 4.27 -4.23 -19.73
N ALA A 70 5.08 -5.25 -19.46
CA ALA A 70 4.70 -6.65 -19.75
C ALA A 70 3.44 -7.07 -18.97
N VAL A 71 3.31 -6.67 -17.70
CA VAL A 71 2.10 -6.92 -16.89
C VAL A 71 0.88 -6.23 -17.50
N ALA A 72 1.00 -4.95 -17.90
CA ALA A 72 -0.10 -4.20 -18.50
C ALA A 72 -0.57 -4.84 -19.81
N GLU A 73 0.35 -5.31 -20.67
CA GLU A 73 0.00 -6.03 -21.90
C GLU A 73 -0.67 -7.38 -21.61
N LYS A 74 -0.17 -8.14 -20.66
CA LYS A 74 -0.80 -9.41 -20.21
C LYS A 74 -2.23 -9.16 -19.73
N ILE A 75 -2.44 -8.11 -18.94
CA ILE A 75 -3.76 -7.72 -18.41
C ILE A 75 -4.75 -7.38 -19.52
N LYS A 76 -4.34 -6.69 -20.59
CA LYS A 76 -5.18 -6.44 -21.77
C LYS A 76 -5.65 -7.75 -22.43
N GLY A 77 -4.81 -8.78 -22.39
CA GLY A 77 -5.10 -10.11 -22.94
C GLY A 77 -6.24 -10.85 -22.24
N TYR A 78 -6.69 -10.45 -21.05
CA TYR A 78 -7.85 -11.04 -20.38
C TYR A 78 -9.20 -10.71 -21.06
N GLY A 79 -9.23 -9.76 -22.00
CA GLY A 79 -10.42 -9.46 -22.79
C GLY A 79 -11.53 -8.68 -22.09
N PHE A 80 -11.28 -8.10 -20.93
CA PHE A 80 -12.22 -7.23 -20.23
C PHE A 80 -11.99 -5.77 -20.63
N GLU A 81 -12.93 -5.17 -21.37
CA GLU A 81 -12.82 -3.80 -21.92
C GLU A 81 -12.41 -2.77 -20.87
N LYS A 82 -13.06 -2.77 -19.70
CA LYS A 82 -12.75 -1.81 -18.63
C LYS A 82 -11.37 -2.02 -18.03
N LEU A 83 -10.91 -3.25 -17.94
CA LEU A 83 -9.57 -3.56 -17.48
C LEU A 83 -8.51 -3.13 -18.49
N THR A 84 -8.75 -3.36 -19.79
CA THR A 84 -7.92 -2.86 -20.88
C THR A 84 -7.84 -1.32 -20.85
N LYS A 85 -8.98 -0.65 -20.66
CA LYS A 85 -9.03 0.81 -20.51
C LYS A 85 -8.23 1.28 -19.29
N ALA A 86 -8.43 0.67 -18.12
CA ALA A 86 -7.75 1.04 -16.88
C ALA A 86 -6.22 0.89 -16.99
N SER A 87 -5.72 -0.25 -17.48
CA SER A 87 -4.28 -0.47 -17.65
C SER A 87 -3.64 0.48 -18.68
N SER A 88 -4.40 0.88 -19.71
CA SER A 88 -3.93 1.84 -20.73
C SER A 88 -3.89 3.28 -20.22
N LEU A 89 -4.77 3.65 -19.29
CA LEU A 89 -4.80 5.01 -18.71
C LEU A 89 -3.67 5.26 -17.70
N TYR A 90 -3.14 4.21 -17.06
CA TYR A 90 -2.16 4.33 -15.98
C TYR A 90 -0.90 3.47 -16.23
N PRO A 91 -0.21 3.65 -17.38
CA PRO A 91 0.91 2.76 -17.76
C PRO A 91 2.10 2.85 -16.82
N GLY A 92 2.28 3.98 -16.13
CA GLY A 92 3.37 4.20 -15.18
C GLY A 92 3.00 3.94 -13.71
N LEU A 93 1.82 3.36 -13.45
CA LEU A 93 1.45 2.95 -12.10
C LEU A 93 2.26 1.72 -11.69
N ARG A 94 2.92 1.80 -10.52
CA ARG A 94 3.73 0.71 -9.96
C ARG A 94 3.22 0.31 -8.58
N ILE A 95 3.45 -0.93 -8.21
CA ILE A 95 3.20 -1.42 -6.85
C ILE A 95 4.49 -1.28 -6.05
N LEU A 96 4.42 -0.54 -4.94
CA LEU A 96 5.56 -0.26 -4.09
C LEU A 96 5.92 -1.47 -3.22
N ARG A 97 7.21 -1.73 -3.07
CA ARG A 97 7.72 -2.70 -2.08
C ARG A 97 7.87 -2.02 -0.73
N GLN A 98 6.77 -1.91 -0.02
CA GLN A 98 6.72 -1.25 1.28
C GLN A 98 7.31 -2.15 2.37
N ASP A 99 7.77 -1.52 3.47
CA ASP A 99 8.10 -2.27 4.68
C ASP A 99 6.84 -2.94 5.25
N LYS A 100 6.99 -4.19 5.66
CA LYS A 100 5.88 -5.03 6.13
C LYS A 100 5.23 -4.48 7.40
N THR A 101 6.04 -3.94 8.32
CA THR A 101 5.56 -3.36 9.58
C THR A 101 4.82 -2.06 9.33
N GLU A 102 5.40 -1.16 8.54
CA GLU A 102 4.74 0.10 8.15
C GLU A 102 3.43 -0.16 7.41
N ALA A 103 3.41 -1.12 6.47
CA ALA A 103 2.21 -1.52 5.75
C ALA A 103 1.14 -2.10 6.69
N LEU A 104 1.51 -3.03 7.58
CA LEU A 104 0.57 -3.63 8.54
C LEU A 104 -0.10 -2.56 9.42
N PHE A 105 0.67 -1.68 10.03
CA PHE A 105 0.13 -0.61 10.87
C PHE A 105 -0.73 0.36 10.06
N SER A 106 -0.28 0.77 8.89
CA SER A 106 -1.00 1.69 8.00
C SER A 106 -2.35 1.12 7.55
N PHE A 107 -2.41 -0.17 7.19
CA PHE A 107 -3.66 -0.80 6.78
C PHE A 107 -4.61 -1.11 7.96
N ILE A 108 -4.11 -1.33 9.18
CA ILE A 108 -4.94 -1.35 10.39
C ILE A 108 -5.58 0.03 10.60
N ILE A 109 -4.84 1.12 10.45
CA ILE A 109 -5.35 2.50 10.56
C ILE A 109 -6.37 2.79 9.45
N SER A 110 -6.23 2.19 8.28
CA SER A 110 -7.08 2.43 7.12
C SER A 110 -8.50 1.86 7.23
N GLN A 111 -8.77 0.98 8.19
CA GLN A 111 -10.08 0.33 8.33
C GLN A 111 -11.20 1.33 8.55
N ASN A 112 -12.27 1.22 7.75
CA ASN A 112 -13.44 2.11 7.85
C ASN A 112 -13.04 3.59 8.03
N ASN A 113 -12.14 4.06 7.16
CA ASN A 113 -11.52 5.38 7.25
C ASN A 113 -11.37 6.00 5.85
N ASN A 114 -11.06 7.29 5.75
CA ASN A 114 -10.77 7.97 4.50
C ASN A 114 -9.28 8.35 4.42
N ILE A 115 -8.76 8.48 3.20
CA ILE A 115 -7.33 8.74 2.96
C ILE A 115 -6.80 9.96 3.70
N PRO A 116 -7.46 11.15 3.70
CA PRO A 116 -6.98 12.31 4.44
C PRO A 116 -6.82 12.04 5.94
N ARG A 117 -7.79 11.36 6.56
CA ARG A 117 -7.73 11.03 7.99
C ARG A 117 -6.66 9.98 8.28
N ILE A 118 -6.49 8.97 7.41
CA ILE A 118 -5.42 7.98 7.54
C ILE A 118 -4.06 8.68 7.54
N LYS A 119 -3.79 9.52 6.53
CA LYS A 119 -2.55 10.30 6.41
C LYS A 119 -2.29 11.15 7.64
N SER A 120 -3.30 11.92 8.09
CA SER A 120 -3.20 12.75 9.29
C SER A 120 -2.89 11.94 10.56
N THR A 121 -3.54 10.79 10.74
CA THR A 121 -3.33 9.93 11.91
C THR A 121 -1.91 9.34 11.92
N ILE A 122 -1.42 8.85 10.77
CA ILE A 122 -0.07 8.33 10.63
C ILE A 122 0.97 9.43 10.88
N GLU A 123 0.80 10.61 10.28
CA GLU A 123 1.73 11.73 10.43
C GLU A 123 1.84 12.19 11.87
N LYS A 124 0.71 12.40 12.57
CA LYS A 124 0.69 12.73 14.00
C LYS A 124 1.42 11.69 14.86
N THR A 125 1.30 10.42 14.48
CA THR A 125 2.01 9.35 15.19
C THR A 125 3.50 9.42 14.94
N CYS A 126 3.93 9.65 13.69
CA CYS A 126 5.33 9.85 13.36
C CYS A 126 5.91 11.09 14.05
N GLU A 127 5.16 12.21 14.12
CA GLU A 127 5.57 13.41 14.86
C GLU A 127 5.83 13.14 16.37
N LYS A 128 5.03 12.28 16.98
CA LYS A 128 5.12 12.00 18.42
C LYS A 128 6.14 10.91 18.77
N LEU A 129 6.28 9.90 17.92
CA LEU A 129 7.04 8.69 18.24
C LEU A 129 8.24 8.45 17.31
N GLY A 130 8.25 9.10 16.12
CA GLY A 130 9.27 8.90 15.11
C GLY A 130 10.57 9.64 15.43
N GLU A 131 11.68 9.01 15.10
CA GLU A 131 13.00 9.65 15.13
C GLU A 131 13.05 10.82 14.15
N THR A 132 13.68 11.93 14.58
CA THR A 132 13.94 13.09 13.69
C THR A 132 15.11 12.77 12.77
N LYS A 133 14.90 12.96 11.47
CA LYS A 133 15.93 12.81 10.44
C LYS A 133 15.96 14.05 9.54
N THR A 134 17.05 14.21 8.81
CA THR A 134 17.23 15.35 7.90
C THR A 134 17.74 14.85 6.54
N PHE A 135 17.14 15.36 5.47
CA PHE A 135 17.60 15.16 4.11
C PHE A 135 17.57 16.48 3.35
N LYS A 136 18.72 16.93 2.84
CA LYS A 136 18.89 18.21 2.10
C LYS A 136 18.29 19.42 2.84
N GLY A 137 18.48 19.51 4.14
CA GLY A 137 17.92 20.58 4.96
C GLY A 137 16.44 20.46 5.32
N ILE A 138 15.78 19.41 4.86
CA ILE A 138 14.39 19.11 5.20
C ILE A 138 14.37 18.17 6.40
N GLU A 139 13.79 18.62 7.51
CA GLU A 139 13.55 17.78 8.68
C GLU A 139 12.28 16.93 8.45
N TYR A 140 12.34 15.65 8.81
CA TYR A 140 11.21 14.73 8.73
C TYR A 140 11.27 13.69 9.87
N LYS A 141 10.16 13.01 10.10
CA LYS A 141 10.06 11.96 11.11
C LYS A 141 10.06 10.58 10.44
N ALA A 142 10.90 9.68 10.95
CA ALA A 142 10.85 8.26 10.57
C ALA A 142 9.52 7.63 10.99
N PHE A 143 9.12 6.53 10.35
CA PHE A 143 8.03 5.70 10.88
C PHE A 143 8.49 5.07 12.19
N PRO A 144 7.67 5.13 13.26
CA PRO A 144 8.08 4.62 14.57
C PRO A 144 8.31 3.12 14.56
N THR A 145 9.23 2.63 15.39
CA THR A 145 9.45 1.20 15.58
C THR A 145 8.27 0.56 16.34
N ALA A 146 8.12 -0.76 16.24
CA ALA A 146 7.08 -1.49 16.98
C ALA A 146 7.22 -1.29 18.50
N GLU A 147 8.45 -1.18 19.00
CA GLU A 147 8.72 -0.90 20.41
C GLU A 147 8.24 0.49 20.83
N ALA A 148 8.44 1.51 19.96
CA ALA A 148 7.94 2.86 20.23
C ALA A 148 6.41 2.89 20.30
N PHE A 149 5.74 2.15 19.41
CA PHE A 149 4.30 1.93 19.47
C PHE A 149 3.88 1.16 20.74
N ALA A 150 4.56 0.06 21.09
CA ALA A 150 4.19 -0.81 22.20
C ALA A 150 4.29 -0.14 23.58
N ARG A 151 5.17 0.86 23.73
CA ARG A 151 5.37 1.64 24.97
C ARG A 151 4.22 2.58 25.30
N GLN A 152 3.30 2.82 24.38
CA GLN A 152 2.18 3.71 24.58
C GLN A 152 0.98 2.98 25.21
N ASN A 153 -0.07 3.73 25.51
CA ASN A 153 -1.36 3.20 25.96
C ASN A 153 -2.48 3.56 24.97
N GLU A 154 -3.66 3.01 25.17
CA GLU A 154 -4.80 3.27 24.28
C GLU A 154 -5.22 4.73 24.26
N ASP A 155 -5.15 5.44 25.40
CA ASP A 155 -5.59 6.84 25.48
C ASP A 155 -4.68 7.75 24.66
N PHE A 156 -3.38 7.44 24.59
CA PHE A 156 -2.47 8.11 23.68
C PHE A 156 -2.97 7.98 22.23
N TYR A 157 -3.29 6.77 21.76
CA TYR A 157 -3.79 6.57 20.38
C TYR A 157 -5.16 7.19 20.16
N LYS A 158 -6.07 7.11 21.13
CA LYS A 158 -7.37 7.78 21.06
C LYS A 158 -7.21 9.28 20.88
N SER A 159 -6.24 9.91 21.56
CA SER A 159 -5.93 11.35 21.43
C SER A 159 -5.42 11.73 20.03
N LEU A 160 -4.79 10.80 19.30
CA LEU A 160 -4.32 10.98 17.92
C LEU A 160 -5.41 10.69 16.87
N GLY A 161 -6.62 10.28 17.28
CA GLY A 161 -7.75 10.05 16.38
C GLY A 161 -7.91 8.62 15.87
N TYR A 162 -7.28 7.64 16.51
CA TYR A 162 -7.40 6.21 16.15
C TYR A 162 -8.81 5.65 16.42
N GLY A 163 -9.54 6.20 17.42
CA GLY A 163 -10.82 5.65 17.83
C GLY A 163 -10.67 4.19 18.31
N TYR A 164 -11.54 3.30 17.87
CA TYR A 164 -11.50 1.87 18.22
C TYR A 164 -10.24 1.14 17.75
N ARG A 165 -9.50 1.70 16.79
CA ARG A 165 -8.26 1.12 16.25
C ARG A 165 -7.09 1.25 17.25
N ALA A 166 -7.23 2.07 18.29
CA ALA A 166 -6.22 2.24 19.34
C ALA A 166 -5.83 0.89 19.96
N GLU A 167 -6.81 0.07 20.28
CA GLU A 167 -6.59 -1.28 20.83
C GLU A 167 -5.87 -2.18 19.80
N TYR A 168 -6.27 -2.14 18.52
CA TYR A 168 -5.68 -2.98 17.48
C TYR A 168 -4.21 -2.66 17.25
N ILE A 169 -3.89 -1.38 17.14
CA ILE A 169 -2.50 -0.92 16.96
C ILE A 169 -1.65 -1.32 18.16
N LEU A 170 -2.11 -1.08 19.38
CA LEU A 170 -1.36 -1.42 20.58
C LEU A 170 -1.11 -2.93 20.70
N ASN A 171 -2.12 -3.75 20.45
CA ASN A 171 -1.97 -5.21 20.46
C ASN A 171 -1.00 -5.69 19.40
N THR A 172 -1.13 -5.18 18.16
CA THR A 172 -0.22 -5.52 17.06
C THR A 172 1.22 -5.11 17.37
N ALA A 173 1.41 -3.89 17.92
CA ALA A 173 2.72 -3.39 18.29
C ALA A 173 3.41 -4.29 19.33
N ARG A 174 2.66 -4.73 20.34
CA ARG A 174 3.16 -5.66 21.36
C ARG A 174 3.53 -7.02 20.78
N LEU A 175 2.70 -7.56 19.88
CA LEU A 175 3.01 -8.83 19.21
C LEU A 175 4.31 -8.77 18.41
N VAL A 176 4.53 -7.67 17.66
CA VAL A 176 5.76 -7.47 16.88
C VAL A 176 6.97 -7.21 17.81
N SER A 177 6.82 -6.30 18.78
CA SER A 177 7.87 -5.92 19.72
C SER A 177 8.33 -7.09 20.61
N ASP A 178 7.40 -7.95 21.03
CA ASP A 178 7.70 -9.16 21.82
C ASP A 178 8.26 -10.33 20.98
N GLY A 179 8.39 -10.17 19.67
CA GLY A 179 8.82 -11.23 18.75
C GLY A 179 7.79 -12.36 18.56
N LYS A 180 6.55 -12.17 19.05
CA LYS A 180 5.46 -13.15 18.86
C LYS A 180 4.88 -13.11 17.44
N LEU A 181 5.06 -12.00 16.73
CA LEU A 181 4.75 -11.82 15.32
C LEU A 181 6.01 -11.41 14.58
N ASP A 182 6.67 -12.36 13.96
CA ASP A 182 7.81 -12.12 13.07
C ASP A 182 7.37 -12.08 11.62
N LEU A 183 7.18 -10.86 11.09
CA LEU A 183 6.75 -10.65 9.70
C LEU A 183 7.78 -11.17 8.67
N SER A 184 9.06 -11.27 9.05
CA SER A 184 10.10 -11.80 8.17
C SER A 184 9.99 -13.32 8.04
N SER A 185 9.62 -14.02 9.10
CA SER A 185 9.38 -15.46 9.05
C SER A 185 8.12 -15.80 8.25
N LEU A 186 7.08 -14.97 8.35
CA LEU A 186 5.84 -15.13 7.59
C LEU A 186 6.03 -15.00 6.08
N ASP A 187 7.06 -14.30 5.63
CA ASP A 187 7.38 -14.16 4.20
C ASP A 187 7.73 -15.50 3.51
N LYS A 188 8.08 -16.52 4.27
CA LYS A 188 8.40 -17.86 3.78
C LYS A 188 7.15 -18.72 3.54
N LEU A 189 6.00 -18.32 4.09
CA LEU A 189 4.75 -19.09 3.98
C LEU A 189 4.10 -18.88 2.61
N PRO A 190 3.40 -19.88 2.05
CA PRO A 190 2.49 -19.67 0.93
C PRO A 190 1.41 -18.62 1.27
N THR A 191 0.89 -17.92 0.27
CA THR A 191 -0.09 -16.84 0.49
C THR A 191 -1.33 -17.24 1.31
N PRO A 192 -1.94 -18.42 1.15
CA PRO A 192 -3.06 -18.83 1.99
C PRO A 192 -2.69 -18.99 3.49
N GLU A 193 -1.50 -19.51 3.77
CA GLU A 193 -1.00 -19.69 5.12
C GLU A 193 -0.61 -18.34 5.74
N LEU A 194 0.08 -17.48 4.98
CA LEU A 194 0.36 -16.10 5.37
C LEU A 194 -0.94 -15.35 5.73
N LYS A 195 -1.98 -15.48 4.90
CA LYS A 195 -3.28 -14.88 5.19
C LYS A 195 -3.88 -15.40 6.49
N ALA A 196 -3.80 -16.71 6.72
CA ALA A 196 -4.31 -17.32 7.95
C ALA A 196 -3.58 -16.78 9.20
N GLU A 197 -2.26 -16.58 9.13
CA GLU A 197 -1.50 -15.96 10.24
C GLU A 197 -1.89 -14.50 10.46
N LEU A 198 -2.02 -13.69 9.41
CA LEU A 198 -2.44 -12.30 9.52
C LEU A 198 -3.86 -12.17 10.11
N LEU A 199 -4.77 -13.08 9.79
CA LEU A 199 -6.14 -13.09 10.33
C LEU A 199 -6.21 -13.40 11.83
N LYS A 200 -5.15 -13.94 12.44
CA LYS A 200 -5.08 -14.13 13.92
C LYS A 200 -4.83 -12.80 14.65
N ILE A 201 -4.35 -11.77 13.95
CA ILE A 201 -4.08 -10.47 14.54
C ILE A 201 -5.41 -9.75 14.81
N LYS A 202 -5.64 -9.35 16.05
CA LYS A 202 -6.87 -8.63 16.43
C LYS A 202 -7.02 -7.36 15.60
N GLY A 203 -8.17 -7.24 14.92
CA GLY A 203 -8.45 -6.11 14.04
C GLY A 203 -7.99 -6.30 12.61
N VAL A 204 -7.39 -7.41 12.24
CA VAL A 204 -7.06 -7.73 10.84
C VAL A 204 -8.14 -8.67 10.28
N GLY A 205 -9.00 -8.13 9.42
CA GLY A 205 -9.97 -8.90 8.64
C GLY A 205 -9.45 -9.18 7.21
N ASP A 206 -10.24 -9.90 6.40
CA ASP A 206 -9.84 -10.32 5.04
C ASP A 206 -9.29 -9.19 4.19
N LYS A 207 -9.97 -8.03 4.13
CA LYS A 207 -9.51 -6.87 3.33
C LYS A 207 -8.16 -6.34 3.80
N VAL A 208 -7.94 -6.24 5.10
CA VAL A 208 -6.67 -5.73 5.65
C VAL A 208 -5.56 -6.75 5.40
N ALA A 209 -5.83 -8.04 5.63
CA ALA A 209 -4.87 -9.11 5.32
C ALA A 209 -4.46 -9.07 3.85
N ASP A 210 -5.42 -9.00 2.91
CA ASP A 210 -5.11 -8.92 1.47
C ASP A 210 -4.31 -7.67 1.12
N CYS A 211 -4.59 -6.50 1.73
CA CYS A 211 -3.78 -5.30 1.53
C CYS A 211 -2.34 -5.47 2.05
N VAL A 212 -2.16 -6.06 3.24
CA VAL A 212 -0.83 -6.31 3.82
C VAL A 212 -0.05 -7.30 2.96
N ILE A 213 -0.70 -8.38 2.48
CA ILE A 213 -0.12 -9.35 1.56
C ILE A 213 0.33 -8.66 0.27
N PHE A 214 -0.53 -7.87 -0.35
CA PHE A 214 -0.24 -7.24 -1.62
C PHE A 214 0.81 -6.13 -1.49
N PHE A 215 0.64 -5.20 -0.56
CA PHE A 215 1.49 -4.01 -0.47
C PHE A 215 2.68 -4.16 0.49
N GLY A 216 2.58 -4.99 1.52
CA GLY A 216 3.65 -5.22 2.49
C GLY A 216 4.55 -6.41 2.13
N PHE A 217 3.94 -7.54 1.74
CA PHE A 217 4.68 -8.71 1.28
C PHE A 217 4.93 -8.71 -0.23
N HIS A 218 4.37 -7.74 -0.95
CA HIS A 218 4.50 -7.58 -2.40
C HIS A 218 4.08 -8.83 -3.19
N ARG A 219 2.95 -9.44 -2.79
CA ARG A 219 2.41 -10.65 -3.44
C ARG A 219 1.17 -10.32 -4.24
N SER A 220 1.26 -10.48 -5.54
CA SER A 220 0.20 -10.11 -6.48
C SER A 220 -0.93 -11.14 -6.63
N ASP A 221 -0.84 -12.28 -5.97
CA ASP A 221 -1.90 -13.30 -5.89
C ASP A 221 -2.96 -13.01 -4.80
N ALA A 222 -2.94 -11.80 -4.21
CA ALA A 222 -3.97 -11.29 -3.31
C ALA A 222 -4.89 -10.30 -4.03
N PHE A 223 -6.16 -10.22 -3.61
CA PHE A 223 -7.16 -9.33 -4.19
C PHE A 223 -7.97 -8.64 -3.09
N PRO A 224 -7.53 -7.48 -2.58
CA PRO A 224 -8.28 -6.72 -1.59
C PRO A 224 -9.65 -6.25 -2.12
N VAL A 225 -10.73 -6.60 -1.43
CA VAL A 225 -12.10 -6.19 -1.82
C VAL A 225 -12.61 -5.14 -0.85
N ASP A 226 -12.74 -3.92 -1.35
CA ASP A 226 -13.42 -2.81 -0.69
C ASP A 226 -14.75 -2.48 -1.36
N THR A 227 -15.37 -1.36 -0.99
CA THR A 227 -16.65 -0.92 -1.56
C THR A 227 -16.57 -0.57 -3.05
N TRP A 228 -15.42 -0.10 -3.54
CA TRP A 228 -15.21 0.20 -4.96
C TRP A 228 -15.12 -1.07 -5.79
N ILE A 229 -14.33 -2.02 -5.33
CA ILE A 229 -14.19 -3.34 -5.98
C ILE A 229 -15.52 -4.11 -5.94
N GLU A 230 -16.26 -4.03 -4.84
CA GLU A 230 -17.61 -4.63 -4.76
C GLU A 230 -18.57 -4.05 -5.80
N LYS A 231 -18.51 -2.73 -6.03
CA LYS A 231 -19.24 -2.06 -7.10
C LYS A 231 -18.82 -2.54 -8.48
N ILE A 232 -17.52 -2.60 -8.77
CA ILE A 232 -16.97 -3.11 -10.03
C ILE A 232 -17.47 -4.52 -10.28
N TYR A 233 -17.38 -5.41 -9.26
CA TYR A 233 -17.82 -6.78 -9.39
C TYR A 233 -19.30 -6.88 -9.82
N LYS A 234 -20.18 -6.08 -9.20
CA LYS A 234 -21.62 -6.06 -9.52
C LYS A 234 -21.92 -5.42 -10.87
N GLU A 235 -21.36 -4.25 -11.13
CA GLU A 235 -21.68 -3.41 -12.29
C GLU A 235 -20.99 -3.89 -13.57
N ASP A 236 -19.72 -4.26 -13.48
CA ASP A 236 -18.85 -4.48 -14.63
C ASP A 236 -18.65 -5.98 -14.94
N PHE A 237 -18.59 -6.82 -13.91
CA PHE A 237 -18.50 -8.27 -14.05
C PHE A 237 -19.86 -8.98 -13.92
N LYS A 238 -20.95 -8.21 -13.70
CA LYS A 238 -22.32 -8.75 -13.53
C LYS A 238 -22.42 -9.83 -12.45
N GLY A 239 -21.57 -9.73 -11.43
CA GLY A 239 -21.47 -10.73 -10.38
C GLY A 239 -22.62 -10.64 -9.36
N ALA A 240 -23.09 -11.78 -8.87
CA ALA A 240 -24.18 -11.88 -7.90
C ALA A 240 -23.72 -12.12 -6.44
N LEU A 241 -22.43 -12.34 -6.20
CA LEU A 241 -21.92 -12.55 -4.84
C LEU A 241 -21.98 -11.26 -4.03
N THR A 242 -22.30 -11.39 -2.74
CA THR A 242 -22.32 -10.27 -1.77
C THR A 242 -21.24 -10.40 -0.71
N ASP A 243 -20.70 -11.59 -0.52
CA ASP A 243 -19.60 -11.86 0.41
C ASP A 243 -18.26 -11.46 -0.22
N ARG A 244 -17.57 -10.49 0.39
CA ARG A 244 -16.29 -9.97 -0.10
C ARG A 244 -15.19 -11.02 -0.19
N LYS A 245 -15.20 -12.02 0.70
CA LYS A 245 -14.24 -13.11 0.66
C LYS A 245 -14.47 -14.00 -0.58
N LYS A 246 -15.73 -14.27 -0.91
CA LYS A 246 -16.07 -15.00 -2.14
C LYS A 246 -15.78 -14.19 -3.39
N ILE A 247 -15.95 -12.85 -3.35
CA ILE A 247 -15.58 -11.94 -4.45
C ILE A 247 -14.06 -11.94 -4.63
N SER A 248 -13.28 -11.85 -3.55
CA SER A 248 -11.82 -11.94 -3.59
C SER A 248 -11.39 -13.27 -4.24
N LYS A 249 -11.97 -14.38 -3.79
CA LYS A 249 -11.69 -15.70 -4.37
C LYS A 249 -12.04 -15.78 -5.85
N TYR A 250 -13.18 -15.25 -6.27
CA TYR A 250 -13.57 -15.19 -7.69
C TYR A 250 -12.49 -14.52 -8.54
N PHE A 251 -11.97 -13.35 -8.10
CA PHE A 251 -10.95 -12.64 -8.83
C PHE A 251 -9.58 -13.32 -8.78
N THR A 252 -9.21 -13.92 -7.64
CA THR A 252 -7.92 -14.65 -7.54
C THR A 252 -7.95 -15.95 -8.37
N ASP A 253 -9.09 -16.63 -8.48
CA ASP A 253 -9.24 -17.79 -9.36
C ASP A 253 -9.16 -17.37 -10.85
N LEU A 254 -9.68 -16.17 -11.20
CA LEU A 254 -9.71 -15.65 -12.57
C LEU A 254 -8.36 -15.11 -13.04
N PHE A 255 -7.68 -14.32 -12.21
CA PHE A 255 -6.47 -13.58 -12.58
C PHE A 255 -5.18 -14.15 -12.00
N LYS A 256 -5.28 -15.10 -11.05
CA LYS A 256 -4.15 -15.82 -10.44
C LYS A 256 -3.06 -14.85 -9.95
N GLU A 257 -1.83 -15.00 -10.45
CA GLU A 257 -0.68 -14.17 -10.08
C GLU A 257 -0.81 -12.69 -10.50
N ASP A 258 -1.72 -12.35 -11.38
CA ASP A 258 -1.95 -10.95 -11.81
C ASP A 258 -3.02 -10.24 -10.98
N SER A 259 -3.64 -10.94 -10.04
CA SER A 259 -4.82 -10.49 -9.26
C SER A 259 -4.64 -9.12 -8.62
N GLY A 260 -3.53 -8.88 -7.95
CA GLY A 260 -3.23 -7.62 -7.29
C GLY A 260 -3.07 -6.46 -8.29
N TYR A 261 -2.38 -6.69 -9.41
CA TYR A 261 -2.23 -5.66 -10.44
C TYR A 261 -3.59 -5.30 -11.06
N VAL A 262 -4.41 -6.30 -11.39
CA VAL A 262 -5.77 -6.10 -11.88
C VAL A 262 -6.60 -5.32 -10.87
N GLN A 263 -6.54 -5.71 -9.60
CA GLN A 263 -7.25 -5.02 -8.52
C GLN A 263 -6.86 -3.54 -8.47
N GLN A 264 -5.57 -3.23 -8.54
CA GLN A 264 -5.07 -1.87 -8.40
C GLN A 264 -5.47 -0.99 -9.58
N TYR A 265 -5.39 -1.48 -10.82
CA TYR A 265 -5.87 -0.75 -12.00
C TYR A 265 -7.36 -0.47 -11.93
N LEU A 266 -8.17 -1.46 -11.64
CA LEU A 266 -9.63 -1.31 -11.53
C LEU A 266 -10.02 -0.36 -10.39
N PHE A 267 -9.43 -0.53 -9.22
CA PHE A 267 -9.67 0.32 -8.06
C PHE A 267 -9.35 1.78 -8.34
N TYR A 268 -8.15 2.05 -8.86
CA TYR A 268 -7.69 3.41 -9.10
C TYR A 268 -8.52 4.10 -10.18
N ALA A 269 -8.81 3.41 -11.28
CA ALA A 269 -9.64 3.93 -12.35
C ALA A 269 -11.08 4.22 -11.91
N LYS A 270 -11.71 3.32 -11.15
CA LYS A 270 -13.08 3.52 -10.63
C LYS A 270 -13.16 4.67 -9.64
N ARG A 271 -12.20 4.77 -8.73
CA ARG A 271 -12.14 5.85 -7.74
C ARG A 271 -11.96 7.23 -8.38
N ASN A 272 -11.21 7.31 -9.47
CA ASN A 272 -10.98 8.54 -10.22
C ASN A 272 -12.11 8.87 -11.22
N GLY A 273 -13.15 8.04 -11.32
CA GLY A 273 -14.26 8.25 -12.25
C GLY A 273 -13.89 8.08 -13.72
N THR A 274 -12.83 7.33 -14.02
CA THR A 274 -12.36 7.08 -15.40
C THR A 274 -12.90 5.76 -15.98
N LEU A 275 -13.54 4.93 -15.16
CA LEU A 275 -14.28 3.72 -15.53
C LEU A 275 -15.77 3.92 -15.44
#